data_1f16145738e0fbe1ce202567e6de52d3
#
_entry.id   1f16145738e0fbe1ce202567e6de52d3
#
_cell.length_a   1.000
_cell.length_b   1.000
_cell.length_c   1.000
_cell.angle_alpha   90.00
_cell.angle_beta   90.00
_cell.angle_gamma   90.00
#
_symmetry.space_group_name_H-M   'P 1'
#
loop_
_entity.id
_entity.type
_entity.pdbx_description
1 polymer ?
#
loop_
_entity_poly.entity_id
_entity_poly.type
_entity_poly.pdbx_seq_one_letter_code
_entity_poly.pdbx_strand_id
1 'polypeptide(L)'
;MNIGIDIDGVILDSEKVFRTVADLYNTIKLNDRAIRAYDEPRVQEKYNWTDEEIQEFADKYFIECSKISNFMPCVKEVLNMLKQEGHNLIIITARGRDKKEMRAIAEEKFEKEGLKFDKYYWAQRGKADVCVKEKIDVMIDDNYMNCLEIAEKNIKTLYFRDAGIKEIKDNPHITEVHNWGEIYKYIHTYNNKINS
;
A
#
# COMPACT_ATOMS: atom_id res chain seq x y z
N MET A 1 -3.04 -4.67 -19.71
CA MET A 1 -3.81 -4.96 -18.47
C MET A 1 -4.06 -3.68 -17.67
N ASN A 2 -5.08 -3.67 -16.85
CA ASN A 2 -5.33 -2.63 -15.84
C ASN A 2 -4.73 -3.07 -14.51
N ILE A 3 -3.74 -2.35 -14.01
CA ILE A 3 -3.03 -2.68 -12.77
C ILE A 3 -3.41 -1.65 -11.71
N GLY A 4 -4.08 -2.11 -10.66
CA GLY A 4 -4.39 -1.31 -9.48
C GLY A 4 -3.19 -1.29 -8.52
N ILE A 5 -2.88 -0.14 -7.95
CA ILE A 5 -1.68 0.02 -7.11
C ILE A 5 -2.03 0.90 -5.90
N ASP A 6 -1.74 0.38 -4.70
CA ASP A 6 -1.77 1.20 -3.49
C ASP A 6 -0.51 2.09 -3.39
N ILE A 7 -0.51 3.05 -2.49
CA ILE A 7 0.62 3.96 -2.27
C ILE A 7 1.41 3.59 -1.02
N ASP A 8 0.74 3.57 0.14
CA ASP A 8 1.40 3.31 1.43
C ASP A 8 1.85 1.86 1.50
N GLY A 9 3.11 1.62 1.87
CA GLY A 9 3.67 0.28 1.92
C GLY A 9 3.92 -0.40 0.56
N VAL A 10 3.53 0.23 -0.57
CA VAL A 10 3.66 -0.32 -1.92
C VAL A 10 4.56 0.55 -2.81
N ILE A 11 4.18 1.80 -3.05
CA ILE A 11 5.01 2.77 -3.81
C ILE A 11 5.96 3.49 -2.86
N LEU A 12 5.47 3.89 -1.68
CA LEU A 12 6.20 4.58 -0.64
C LEU A 12 6.42 3.65 0.56
N ASP A 13 7.59 3.73 1.18
CA ASP A 13 7.96 2.97 2.40
C ASP A 13 7.30 3.51 3.67
N SER A 14 6.20 4.24 3.52
CA SER A 14 5.50 4.95 4.59
C SER A 14 5.08 4.04 5.75
N GLU A 15 4.71 2.78 5.51
CA GLU A 15 4.37 1.84 6.58
C GLU A 15 5.57 1.54 7.49
N LYS A 16 6.77 1.42 6.94
CA LYS A 16 8.01 1.25 7.73
C LYS A 16 8.27 2.49 8.58
N VAL A 17 8.07 3.68 8.01
CA VAL A 17 8.23 4.95 8.72
C VAL A 17 7.20 5.06 9.84
N PHE A 18 5.92 4.81 9.56
CA PHE A 18 4.86 4.83 10.58
C PHE A 18 5.16 3.87 11.74
N ARG A 19 5.58 2.64 11.45
CA ARG A 19 5.92 1.64 12.48
C ARG A 19 7.10 2.09 13.34
N THR A 20 8.16 2.61 12.71
CA THR A 20 9.33 3.12 13.44
C THR A 20 8.95 4.28 14.36
N VAL A 21 8.17 5.24 13.86
CA VAL A 21 7.75 6.41 14.64
C VAL A 21 6.77 6.01 15.76
N ALA A 22 5.90 5.01 15.50
CA ALA A 22 5.00 4.47 16.53
C ALA A 22 5.77 3.77 17.67
N ASP A 23 6.83 3.01 17.33
CA ASP A 23 7.68 2.37 18.33
C ASP A 23 8.37 3.43 19.21
N LEU A 24 8.89 4.48 18.60
CA LEU A 24 9.50 5.61 19.32
C LEU A 24 8.48 6.36 20.19
N TYR A 25 7.30 6.64 19.67
CA TYR A 25 6.22 7.30 20.40
C TYR A 25 5.79 6.44 21.61
N ASN A 26 5.60 5.15 21.41
CA ASN A 26 5.24 4.21 22.47
C ASN A 26 6.28 4.22 23.60
N THR A 27 7.56 4.11 23.25
CA THR A 27 8.64 4.07 24.24
C THR A 27 8.86 5.41 24.95
N ILE A 28 8.93 6.50 24.18
CA ILE A 28 9.34 7.81 24.74
C ILE A 28 8.17 8.52 25.43
N LYS A 29 6.94 8.40 24.92
CA LYS A 29 5.78 9.16 25.40
C LYS A 29 4.85 8.36 26.28
N LEU A 30 4.69 7.07 25.99
CA LEU A 30 3.69 6.22 26.64
C LEU A 30 4.31 5.19 27.61
N ASN A 31 5.61 5.28 27.89
CA ASN A 31 6.34 4.38 28.81
C ASN A 31 6.11 2.89 28.48
N ASP A 32 6.26 2.54 27.19
CA ASP A 32 6.15 1.16 26.69
C ASP A 32 4.81 0.49 27.00
N ARG A 33 3.71 1.04 26.43
CA ARG A 33 2.44 0.30 26.40
C ARG A 33 2.65 -1.08 25.79
N ALA A 34 1.98 -2.07 26.36
CA ALA A 34 2.07 -3.44 25.90
C ALA A 34 1.70 -3.59 24.41
N ILE A 35 2.43 -4.45 23.73
CA ILE A 35 2.09 -4.87 22.37
C ILE A 35 0.83 -5.70 22.43
N ARG A 36 -0.19 -5.31 21.67
CA ARG A 36 -1.44 -6.03 21.51
C ARG A 36 -1.31 -7.12 20.45
N ALA A 37 -0.82 -6.74 19.27
CA ALA A 37 -0.58 -7.67 18.18
C ALA A 37 0.51 -7.11 17.23
N TYR A 38 1.50 -7.93 16.98
CA TYR A 38 2.64 -7.55 16.13
C TYR A 38 2.27 -7.41 14.67
N ASP A 39 1.33 -8.22 14.22
CA ASP A 39 0.93 -8.38 12.81
C ASP A 39 -0.32 -7.57 12.42
N GLU A 40 -0.70 -6.59 13.25
CA GLU A 40 -1.81 -5.71 12.88
C GLU A 40 -1.48 -4.85 11.66
N PRO A 41 -2.39 -4.79 10.68
CA PRO A 41 -2.20 -3.98 9.47
C PRO A 41 -2.05 -2.49 9.76
N ARG A 42 -2.70 -2.02 10.83
CA ARG A 42 -2.63 -0.63 11.26
C ARG A 42 -1.64 -0.49 12.39
N VAL A 43 -0.62 0.32 12.20
CA VAL A 43 0.44 0.53 13.20
C VAL A 43 -0.09 0.97 14.57
N GLN A 44 -1.12 1.80 14.60
CA GLN A 44 -1.74 2.27 15.84
C GLN A 44 -2.50 1.17 16.59
N GLU A 45 -2.82 0.05 15.95
CA GLU A 45 -3.48 -1.10 16.57
C GLU A 45 -2.48 -2.14 17.10
N LYS A 46 -1.19 -1.94 16.80
CA LYS A 46 -0.10 -2.79 17.30
C LYS A 46 0.01 -2.75 18.82
N TYR A 47 -0.26 -1.60 19.41
CA TYR A 47 -0.15 -1.36 20.85
C TYR A 47 -1.51 -1.24 21.52
N ASN A 48 -1.51 -1.42 22.84
CA ASN A 48 -2.70 -1.19 23.66
C ASN A 48 -2.84 0.32 24.02
N TRP A 49 -2.94 1.16 22.96
CA TRP A 49 -3.17 2.59 23.09
C TRP A 49 -4.65 2.90 23.29
N THR A 50 -4.94 4.00 23.99
CA THR A 50 -6.30 4.53 24.02
C THR A 50 -6.66 5.26 22.73
N ASP A 51 -7.94 5.55 22.50
CA ASP A 51 -8.37 6.28 21.31
C ASP A 51 -7.75 7.69 21.25
N GLU A 52 -7.56 8.34 22.40
CA GLU A 52 -6.90 9.64 22.51
C GLU A 52 -5.41 9.56 22.13
N GLU A 53 -4.72 8.52 22.59
CA GLU A 53 -3.31 8.28 22.23
C GLU A 53 -3.15 7.99 20.73
N ILE A 54 -4.07 7.23 20.14
CA ILE A 54 -4.13 6.97 18.70
C ILE A 54 -4.35 8.28 17.93
N GLN A 55 -5.29 9.11 18.38
CA GLN A 55 -5.60 10.38 17.73
C GLN A 55 -4.42 11.35 17.85
N GLU A 56 -3.79 11.46 19.02
CA GLU A 56 -2.60 12.29 19.22
C GLU A 56 -1.47 11.88 18.30
N PHE A 57 -1.21 10.56 18.19
CA PHE A 57 -0.20 10.02 17.27
C PHE A 57 -0.50 10.40 15.82
N ALA A 58 -1.74 10.20 15.38
CA ALA A 58 -2.15 10.51 14.02
C ALA A 58 -2.04 12.00 13.69
N ASP A 59 -2.47 12.87 14.61
CA ASP A 59 -2.43 14.32 14.42
C ASP A 59 -1.02 14.86 14.35
N LYS A 60 -0.13 14.29 15.14
CA LYS A 60 1.24 14.78 15.27
C LYS A 60 2.20 14.23 14.22
N TYR A 61 2.05 12.96 13.86
CA TYR A 61 3.09 12.26 13.12
C TYR A 61 2.72 11.85 11.69
N PHE A 62 1.42 11.68 11.33
CA PHE A 62 1.07 11.17 10.00
C PHE A 62 1.58 12.03 8.85
N ILE A 63 1.50 13.35 8.99
CA ILE A 63 1.98 14.27 7.95
C ILE A 63 3.51 14.20 7.84
N GLU A 64 4.22 14.24 8.97
CA GLU A 64 5.68 14.20 8.96
C GLU A 64 6.21 12.85 8.46
N CYS A 65 5.62 11.74 8.89
CA CYS A 65 5.94 10.41 8.36
C CYS A 65 5.74 10.35 6.84
N SER A 66 4.64 10.93 6.34
CA SER A 66 4.34 10.99 4.91
C SER A 66 5.39 11.81 4.13
N LYS A 67 5.89 12.91 4.71
CA LYS A 67 6.93 13.74 4.08
C LYS A 67 8.27 13.02 3.99
N ILE A 68 8.69 12.32 5.06
CA ILE A 68 9.99 11.66 5.13
C ILE A 68 10.03 10.28 4.48
N SER A 69 8.87 9.67 4.15
CA SER A 69 8.82 8.39 3.45
C SER A 69 9.48 8.49 2.06
N ASN A 70 10.18 7.45 1.66
CA ASN A 70 10.86 7.36 0.36
C ASN A 70 10.11 6.44 -0.60
N PHE A 71 10.50 6.45 -1.85
CA PHE A 71 10.05 5.45 -2.81
C PHE A 71 10.64 4.07 -2.46
N MET A 72 9.82 3.02 -2.64
CA MET A 72 10.31 1.66 -2.56
C MET A 72 11.43 1.41 -3.57
N PRO A 73 12.42 0.57 -3.26
CA PRO A 73 13.51 0.25 -4.18
C PRO A 73 13.00 -0.21 -5.55
N CYS A 74 13.54 0.37 -6.62
CA CYS A 74 13.23 0.04 -8.02
C CYS A 74 11.77 0.25 -8.46
N VAL A 75 10.91 0.85 -7.64
CA VAL A 75 9.50 1.08 -8.00
C VAL A 75 9.36 1.93 -9.26
N LYS A 76 10.16 2.99 -9.39
CA LYS A 76 10.08 3.92 -10.52
C LYS A 76 10.45 3.24 -11.84
N GLU A 77 11.52 2.46 -11.81
CA GLU A 77 11.99 1.70 -12.96
C GLU A 77 10.93 0.70 -13.42
N VAL A 78 10.36 -0.05 -12.48
CA VAL A 78 9.35 -1.07 -12.78
C VAL A 78 8.05 -0.43 -13.28
N LEU A 79 7.57 0.66 -12.67
CA LEU A 79 6.39 1.37 -13.17
C LEU A 79 6.58 1.86 -14.61
N ASN A 80 7.78 2.39 -14.93
CA ASN A 80 8.10 2.82 -16.28
C ASN A 80 8.13 1.64 -17.28
N MET A 81 8.69 0.49 -16.88
CA MET A 81 8.69 -0.72 -17.71
C MET A 81 7.26 -1.19 -18.01
N LEU A 82 6.41 -1.26 -16.99
CA LEU A 82 5.00 -1.64 -17.14
C LEU A 82 4.23 -0.68 -18.07
N LYS A 83 4.52 0.62 -17.98
CA LYS A 83 3.95 1.61 -18.91
C LYS A 83 4.42 1.39 -20.35
N GLN A 84 5.71 1.12 -20.56
CA GLN A 84 6.27 0.81 -21.89
C GLN A 84 5.69 -0.46 -22.49
N GLU A 85 5.31 -1.43 -21.67
CA GLU A 85 4.61 -2.66 -22.08
C GLU A 85 3.10 -2.42 -22.37
N GLY A 86 2.61 -1.19 -22.24
CA GLY A 86 1.24 -0.81 -22.58
C GLY A 86 0.22 -1.13 -21.47
N HIS A 87 0.65 -1.27 -20.22
CA HIS A 87 -0.26 -1.45 -19.09
C HIS A 87 -0.82 -0.10 -18.62
N ASN A 88 -2.09 -0.10 -18.20
CA ASN A 88 -2.71 1.03 -17.51
C ASN A 88 -2.43 0.93 -16.02
N LEU A 89 -1.82 1.95 -15.45
CA LEU A 89 -1.50 2.02 -14.03
C LEU A 89 -2.52 2.90 -13.30
N ILE A 90 -3.23 2.34 -12.34
CA ILE A 90 -4.37 3.00 -11.67
C ILE A 90 -4.11 3.02 -10.17
N ILE A 91 -3.99 4.22 -9.61
CA ILE A 91 -3.86 4.38 -8.15
C ILE A 91 -5.21 4.14 -7.48
N ILE A 92 -5.24 3.23 -6.49
CA ILE A 92 -6.41 2.92 -5.66
C ILE A 92 -5.95 2.87 -4.20
N THR A 93 -6.17 3.96 -3.44
CA THR A 93 -5.56 4.15 -2.12
C THR A 93 -6.51 4.73 -1.09
N ALA A 94 -6.31 4.38 0.18
CA ALA A 94 -6.97 5.03 1.31
C ALA A 94 -6.34 6.39 1.67
N ARG A 95 -5.14 6.70 1.14
CA ARG A 95 -4.41 7.94 1.42
C ARG A 95 -5.27 9.16 1.12
N GLY A 96 -5.21 10.15 2.01
CA GLY A 96 -6.00 11.38 1.90
C GLY A 96 -7.40 11.28 2.53
N ARG A 97 -7.80 10.13 3.07
CA ARG A 97 -9.08 9.95 3.75
C ARG A 97 -9.13 10.74 5.07
N ASP A 98 -8.16 10.50 5.92
CA ASP A 98 -8.13 11.05 7.28
C ASP A 98 -7.38 12.41 7.32
N LYS A 99 -6.38 12.58 6.48
CA LYS A 99 -5.57 13.81 6.31
C LYS A 99 -5.41 14.12 4.82
N LYS A 100 -6.11 15.13 4.32
CA LYS A 100 -6.08 15.52 2.89
C LYS A 100 -4.68 15.91 2.41
N GLU A 101 -3.87 16.47 3.30
CA GLU A 101 -2.49 16.88 3.04
C GLU A 101 -1.61 15.69 2.60
N MET A 102 -1.88 14.49 3.09
CA MET A 102 -1.13 13.28 2.69
C MET A 102 -1.25 13.00 1.19
N ARG A 103 -2.40 13.32 0.59
CA ARG A 103 -2.59 13.25 -0.86
C ARG A 103 -1.66 14.22 -1.58
N ALA A 104 -1.66 15.50 -1.21
CA ALA A 104 -0.83 16.51 -1.83
C ALA A 104 0.66 16.17 -1.76
N ILE A 105 1.12 15.61 -0.61
CA ILE A 105 2.50 15.14 -0.44
C ILE A 105 2.83 14.02 -1.44
N ALA A 106 1.94 13.07 -1.66
CA ALA A 106 2.16 12.00 -2.62
C ALA A 106 2.18 12.53 -4.07
N GLU A 107 1.24 13.41 -4.43
CA GLU A 107 1.18 14.05 -5.74
C GLU A 107 2.47 14.84 -6.03
N GLU A 108 2.98 15.61 -5.07
CA GLU A 108 4.25 16.33 -5.19
C GLU A 108 5.43 15.39 -5.40
N LYS A 109 5.49 14.27 -4.64
CA LYS A 109 6.54 13.25 -4.81
C LYS A 109 6.50 12.62 -6.21
N PHE A 110 5.30 12.27 -6.71
CA PHE A 110 5.14 11.70 -8.04
C PHE A 110 5.56 12.70 -9.13
N GLU A 111 5.16 13.96 -9.00
CA GLU A 111 5.53 15.01 -9.95
C GLU A 111 7.04 15.23 -10.02
N LYS A 112 7.73 15.32 -8.87
CA LYS A 112 9.20 15.46 -8.79
C LYS A 112 9.95 14.33 -9.50
N GLU A 113 9.41 13.11 -9.45
CA GLU A 113 10.00 11.93 -10.07
C GLU A 113 9.45 11.64 -11.48
N GLY A 114 8.57 12.49 -11.99
CA GLY A 114 7.96 12.32 -13.31
C GLY A 114 7.03 11.11 -13.43
N LEU A 115 6.56 10.56 -12.31
CA LEU A 115 5.64 9.42 -12.30
C LEU A 115 4.23 9.86 -12.65
N LYS A 116 3.64 9.19 -13.65
CA LYS A 116 2.28 9.45 -14.12
C LYS A 116 1.46 8.17 -14.13
N PHE A 117 0.26 8.27 -13.59
CA PHE A 117 -0.71 7.17 -13.58
C PHE A 117 -1.91 7.55 -14.47
N ASP A 118 -2.61 6.54 -14.98
CA ASP A 118 -3.72 6.77 -15.91
C ASP A 118 -4.98 7.24 -15.19
N LYS A 119 -5.18 6.77 -13.94
CA LYS A 119 -6.29 7.20 -13.07
C LYS A 119 -5.86 7.21 -11.62
N TYR A 120 -6.61 7.98 -10.80
CA TYR A 120 -6.40 8.11 -9.37
C TYR A 120 -7.72 7.97 -8.61
N TYR A 121 -7.77 7.05 -7.68
CA TYR A 121 -8.85 6.85 -6.72
C TYR A 121 -8.31 7.06 -5.31
N TRP A 122 -8.44 8.30 -4.83
CA TRP A 122 -8.00 8.72 -3.50
C TRP A 122 -9.06 8.44 -2.45
N ALA A 123 -8.65 8.33 -1.17
CA ALA A 123 -9.52 8.24 0.01
C ALA A 123 -10.50 7.05 -0.01
N GLN A 124 -10.15 5.95 -0.67
CA GLN A 124 -11.01 4.77 -0.79
C GLN A 124 -11.04 3.99 0.53
N ARG A 125 -12.26 3.70 1.04
CA ARG A 125 -12.47 2.80 2.20
C ARG A 125 -12.54 1.33 1.76
N GLY A 126 -13.26 1.05 0.68
CA GLY A 126 -13.34 -0.26 0.04
C GLY A 126 -12.72 -0.19 -1.34
N LYS A 127 -11.64 -0.95 -1.59
CA LYS A 127 -10.95 -0.94 -2.88
C LYS A 127 -11.58 -1.90 -3.87
N ALA A 128 -12.25 -2.95 -3.39
CA ALA A 128 -12.82 -4.01 -4.22
C ALA A 128 -13.83 -3.47 -5.26
N ASP A 129 -14.72 -2.54 -4.88
CA ASP A 129 -15.71 -1.99 -5.80
C ASP A 129 -15.06 -1.14 -6.90
N VAL A 130 -14.00 -0.40 -6.57
CA VAL A 130 -13.20 0.35 -7.55
C VAL A 130 -12.49 -0.61 -8.49
N CYS A 131 -11.92 -1.70 -7.97
CA CYS A 131 -11.27 -2.72 -8.80
C CYS A 131 -12.24 -3.36 -9.80
N VAL A 132 -13.46 -3.68 -9.38
CA VAL A 132 -14.52 -4.19 -10.28
C VAL A 132 -14.90 -3.15 -11.33
N LYS A 133 -15.17 -1.90 -10.92
CA LYS A 133 -15.54 -0.80 -11.81
C LYS A 133 -14.49 -0.54 -12.89
N GLU A 134 -13.21 -0.52 -12.50
CA GLU A 134 -12.09 -0.24 -13.39
C GLU A 134 -11.57 -1.49 -14.13
N LYS A 135 -12.21 -2.64 -13.92
CA LYS A 135 -11.81 -3.93 -14.51
C LYS A 135 -10.32 -4.20 -14.26
N ILE A 136 -9.93 -4.10 -13.00
CA ILE A 136 -8.55 -4.37 -12.59
C ILE A 136 -8.23 -5.85 -12.81
N ASP A 137 -7.16 -6.14 -13.54
CA ASP A 137 -6.65 -7.50 -13.76
C ASP A 137 -5.82 -7.98 -12.58
N VAL A 138 -4.99 -7.06 -12.03
CA VAL A 138 -4.09 -7.32 -10.89
C VAL A 138 -4.09 -6.12 -9.97
N MET A 139 -4.33 -6.32 -8.67
CA MET A 139 -4.17 -5.28 -7.63
C MET A 139 -2.92 -5.56 -6.79
N ILE A 140 -2.15 -4.52 -6.47
CA ILE A 140 -0.98 -4.58 -5.59
C ILE A 140 -1.30 -3.80 -4.31
N ASP A 141 -1.28 -4.48 -3.17
CA ASP A 141 -1.66 -3.90 -1.87
C ASP A 141 -0.83 -4.56 -0.74
N ASP A 142 -0.44 -3.81 0.27
CA ASP A 142 0.30 -4.31 1.43
C ASP A 142 -0.61 -4.72 2.59
N ASN A 143 -1.91 -4.40 2.49
CA ASN A 143 -2.89 -4.76 3.51
C ASN A 143 -3.60 -6.06 3.13
N TYR A 144 -3.37 -7.12 3.93
CA TYR A 144 -3.94 -8.44 3.69
C TYR A 144 -5.48 -8.44 3.65
N MET A 145 -6.16 -7.62 4.45
CA MET A 145 -7.63 -7.54 4.43
C MET A 145 -8.15 -6.96 3.12
N ASN A 146 -7.49 -5.94 2.58
CA ASN A 146 -7.82 -5.43 1.24
C ASN A 146 -7.61 -6.53 0.18
N CYS A 147 -6.50 -7.26 0.27
CA CYS A 147 -6.22 -8.38 -0.63
C CYS A 147 -7.33 -9.44 -0.61
N LEU A 148 -7.83 -9.80 0.59
CA LEU A 148 -8.94 -10.74 0.74
C LEU A 148 -10.23 -10.22 0.09
N GLU A 149 -10.65 -8.99 0.40
CA GLU A 149 -11.87 -8.38 -0.15
C GLU A 149 -11.84 -8.31 -1.70
N ILE A 150 -10.66 -8.01 -2.27
CA ILE A 150 -10.49 -7.94 -3.72
C ILE A 150 -10.47 -9.35 -4.33
N ALA A 151 -9.81 -10.31 -3.68
CA ALA A 151 -9.78 -11.71 -4.11
C ALA A 151 -11.17 -12.36 -4.14
N GLU A 152 -12.07 -11.97 -3.23
CA GLU A 152 -13.49 -12.41 -3.25
C GLU A 152 -14.24 -11.96 -4.52
N LYS A 153 -13.74 -10.95 -5.23
CA LYS A 153 -14.25 -10.54 -6.55
C LYS A 153 -13.57 -11.26 -7.71
N ASN A 154 -12.82 -12.34 -7.44
CA ASN A 154 -12.01 -13.09 -8.41
C ASN A 154 -10.94 -12.26 -9.14
N ILE A 155 -10.46 -11.17 -8.52
CA ILE A 155 -9.39 -10.34 -9.05
C ILE A 155 -8.05 -10.83 -8.48
N LYS A 156 -7.03 -10.94 -9.32
CA LYS A 156 -5.69 -11.32 -8.87
C LYS A 156 -5.10 -10.20 -8.01
N THR A 157 -4.52 -10.57 -6.89
CA THR A 157 -3.98 -9.63 -5.93
C THR A 157 -2.55 -10.03 -5.54
N LEU A 158 -1.64 -9.08 -5.64
CA LEU A 158 -0.29 -9.22 -5.14
C LEU A 158 -0.21 -8.60 -3.75
N TYR A 159 -0.10 -9.44 -2.74
CA TYR A 159 0.11 -9.01 -1.37
C TYR A 159 1.58 -8.64 -1.19
N PHE A 160 1.86 -7.33 -1.11
CA PHE A 160 3.22 -6.82 -1.00
C PHE A 160 3.69 -6.84 0.45
N ARG A 161 4.40 -7.88 0.81
CA ARG A 161 4.82 -8.16 2.19
C ARG A 161 6.21 -7.59 2.53
N ASP A 162 6.57 -6.40 2.07
CA ASP A 162 7.82 -5.75 2.46
C ASP A 162 7.74 -5.16 3.89
N ALA A 163 6.63 -4.50 4.21
CA ALA A 163 6.33 -3.98 5.54
C ALA A 163 5.27 -4.83 6.27
N GLY A 164 4.47 -5.59 5.53
CA GLY A 164 3.45 -6.48 6.06
C GLY A 164 4.08 -7.71 6.71
N ILE A 165 3.62 -8.03 7.91
CA ILE A 165 4.13 -9.16 8.69
C ILE A 165 3.12 -10.29 8.85
N LYS A 166 1.87 -10.07 8.39
CA LYS A 166 0.81 -11.05 8.51
C LYS A 166 1.01 -12.20 7.51
N GLU A 167 1.08 -13.42 8.03
CA GLU A 167 1.11 -14.61 7.19
C GLU A 167 -0.23 -14.79 6.48
N ILE A 168 -0.16 -15.15 5.20
CA ILE A 168 -1.35 -15.40 4.40
C ILE A 168 -1.74 -16.88 4.46
N LYS A 169 -3.05 -17.12 4.41
CA LYS A 169 -3.60 -18.45 4.12
C LYS A 169 -3.63 -18.66 2.61
N ASP A 170 -3.48 -19.88 2.18
CA ASP A 170 -3.58 -20.24 0.77
C ASP A 170 -4.87 -19.68 0.14
N ASN A 171 -4.70 -18.86 -0.88
CA ASN A 171 -5.78 -18.29 -1.66
C ASN A 171 -5.37 -18.24 -3.13
N PRO A 172 -6.14 -18.85 -4.05
CA PRO A 172 -5.76 -18.95 -5.47
C PRO A 172 -5.72 -17.60 -6.18
N HIS A 173 -6.26 -16.55 -5.58
CA HIS A 173 -6.26 -15.19 -6.12
C HIS A 173 -5.22 -14.28 -5.47
N ILE A 174 -4.55 -14.70 -4.39
CA ILE A 174 -3.54 -13.90 -3.70
C ILE A 174 -2.17 -14.56 -3.90
N THR A 175 -1.21 -13.74 -4.32
CA THR A 175 0.21 -14.15 -4.40
C THR A 175 1.02 -13.20 -3.54
N GLU A 176 1.82 -13.76 -2.61
CA GLU A 176 2.75 -12.98 -1.81
C GLU A 176 3.96 -12.57 -2.66
N VAL A 177 4.35 -11.30 -2.54
CA VAL A 177 5.53 -10.71 -3.19
C VAL A 177 6.26 -9.80 -2.22
N HIS A 178 7.59 -9.70 -2.35
CA HIS A 178 8.45 -9.01 -1.37
C HIS A 178 9.20 -7.80 -1.94
N ASN A 179 9.17 -7.62 -3.24
CA ASN A 179 9.85 -6.51 -3.91
C ASN A 179 9.26 -6.26 -5.30
N TRP A 180 9.59 -5.10 -5.88
CA TRP A 180 9.09 -4.70 -7.19
C TRP A 180 9.60 -5.57 -8.35
N GLY A 181 10.71 -6.27 -8.19
CA GLY A 181 11.19 -7.26 -9.18
C GLY A 181 10.28 -8.48 -9.27
N GLU A 182 9.77 -8.98 -8.13
CA GLU A 182 8.80 -10.07 -8.09
C GLU A 182 7.44 -9.64 -8.66
N ILE A 183 7.00 -8.41 -8.38
CA ILE A 183 5.80 -7.82 -8.98
C ILE A 183 5.92 -7.80 -10.51
N TYR A 184 7.03 -7.27 -11.03
CA TYR A 184 7.27 -7.24 -12.47
C TYR A 184 7.26 -8.65 -13.08
N LYS A 185 7.99 -9.58 -12.49
CA LYS A 185 8.03 -10.98 -12.94
C LYS A 185 6.64 -11.60 -13.00
N TYR A 186 5.82 -11.39 -11.98
CA TYR A 186 4.45 -11.91 -11.95
C TYR A 186 3.62 -11.32 -13.10
N ILE A 187 3.57 -10.00 -13.23
CA ILE A 187 2.77 -9.30 -14.23
C ILE A 187 3.19 -9.70 -15.65
N HIS A 188 4.48 -9.73 -15.93
CA HIS A 188 5.01 -10.13 -17.22
C HIS A 188 4.63 -11.58 -17.58
N THR A 189 4.77 -12.51 -16.63
CA THR A 189 4.41 -13.94 -16.83
C THR A 189 2.91 -14.11 -17.00
N TYR A 190 2.10 -13.39 -16.23
CA TYR A 190 0.64 -13.44 -16.29
C TYR A 190 0.11 -12.87 -17.60
N ASN A 191 0.66 -11.74 -18.05
CA ASN A 191 0.31 -11.13 -19.34
C ASN A 191 0.58 -12.07 -20.51
N ASN A 192 1.72 -12.76 -20.52
CA ASN A 192 2.07 -13.72 -21.55
C ASN A 192 1.11 -14.91 -21.61
N LYS A 193 0.59 -15.36 -20.45
CA LYS A 193 -0.39 -16.46 -20.40
C LYS A 193 -1.79 -16.08 -20.89
N ILE A 194 -2.19 -14.81 -20.76
CA ILE A 194 -3.50 -14.33 -21.22
C ILE A 194 -3.48 -14.11 -22.74
N ASN A 195 -2.33 -13.76 -23.31
CA ASN A 195 -2.18 -13.41 -24.72
C ASN A 195 -1.72 -14.61 -25.60
N SER A 196 -1.48 -15.77 -25.00
CA SER A 196 -1.13 -17.03 -25.67
C SER A 196 -2.38 -17.94 -25.82
#